data_3b7977fe867818a69bb80b7a330d7cb6
#
_entry.id   3b7977fe867818a69bb80b7a330d7cb6
#
_cell.length_a   1.000
_cell.length_b   1.000
_cell.length_c   1.000
_cell.angle_alpha   90.00
_cell.angle_beta   90.00
_cell.angle_gamma   90.00
#
_symmetry.space_group_name_H-M   'P 1'
#
loop_
_entity.id
_entity.type
_entity.pdbx_description
1 polymer ?
#
loop_
_entity_poly.entity_id
_entity_poly.type
_entity_poly.pdbx_seq_one_letter_code
_entity_poly.pdbx_strand_id
1 'polypeptide(L)'
;MKSTNFNEVKNFMSAFKQKIRENPQRPTDEEVDLRIDLIREELDELEEACESCTLVDVADALTDILYVTYGAGHTFGLDLDKC
;
A
#
# COMPACT_ATOMS: atom_id res chain seq x y z
N MET A 1 9.86 -17.53 12.16
CA MET A 1 9.54 -16.10 12.39
C MET A 1 8.39 -15.69 11.47
N LYS A 2 7.38 -15.02 12.01
CA LYS A 2 6.28 -14.56 11.18
C LYS A 2 6.73 -13.44 10.25
N SER A 3 6.31 -13.51 9.01
CA SER A 3 6.48 -12.43 8.05
C SER A 3 5.64 -11.23 8.48
N THR A 4 6.15 -10.03 8.29
CA THR A 4 5.37 -8.81 8.55
C THR A 4 4.38 -8.57 7.42
N ASN A 5 3.38 -7.73 7.66
CA ASN A 5 2.44 -7.34 6.60
C ASN A 5 3.17 -6.64 5.45
N PHE A 6 4.19 -5.86 5.75
CA PHE A 6 5.04 -5.24 4.74
C PHE A 6 5.70 -6.29 3.84
N ASN A 7 6.29 -7.34 4.43
CA ASN A 7 6.89 -8.44 3.66
C ASN A 7 5.86 -9.24 2.86
N GLU A 8 4.66 -9.42 3.39
CA GLU A 8 3.60 -10.11 2.67
C GLU A 8 3.17 -9.34 1.43
N VAL A 9 3.10 -8.01 1.50
CA VAL A 9 2.84 -7.17 0.32
C VAL A 9 3.96 -7.30 -0.70
N LYS A 10 5.21 -7.37 -0.23
CA LYS A 10 6.36 -7.61 -1.12
C LYS A 10 6.19 -8.92 -1.89
N ASN A 11 5.83 -9.98 -1.19
CA ASN A 11 5.62 -11.29 -1.82
C ASN A 11 4.49 -11.25 -2.85
N PHE A 12 3.41 -10.55 -2.54
CA PHE A 12 2.31 -10.37 -3.48
C PHE A 12 2.77 -9.62 -4.74
N MET A 13 3.49 -8.52 -4.57
CA MET A 13 4.01 -7.74 -5.70
C MET A 13 4.94 -8.57 -6.56
N SER A 14 5.82 -9.38 -5.95
CA SER A 14 6.72 -10.28 -6.68
C SER A 14 5.94 -11.32 -7.48
N ALA A 15 4.91 -11.89 -6.91
CA ALA A 15 4.07 -12.89 -7.57
C ALA A 15 3.38 -12.31 -8.82
N PHE A 16 3.02 -11.03 -8.80
CA PHE A 16 2.39 -10.35 -9.93
C PHE A 16 3.40 -9.57 -10.79
N LYS A 17 4.71 -9.83 -10.58
CA LYS A 17 5.81 -9.24 -11.36
C LYS A 17 5.84 -7.71 -11.33
N GLN A 18 5.35 -7.13 -10.24
CA GLN A 18 5.46 -5.69 -10.01
C GLN A 18 6.88 -5.36 -9.54
N LYS A 19 7.36 -4.19 -9.93
CA LYS A 19 8.72 -3.80 -9.62
C LYS A 19 8.90 -3.44 -8.15
N ILE A 20 9.86 -4.09 -7.51
CA ILE A 20 10.26 -3.85 -6.13
C ILE A 20 11.70 -3.33 -6.13
N ARG A 21 11.96 -2.28 -5.36
CA ARG A 21 13.32 -1.76 -5.21
C ARG A 21 13.85 -2.11 -3.83
N GLU A 22 15.09 -2.54 -3.79
CA GLU A 22 15.73 -2.94 -2.53
C GLU A 22 16.43 -1.77 -1.83
N ASN A 23 16.69 -0.69 -2.55
CA ASN A 23 17.36 0.49 -2.02
C ASN A 23 16.51 1.73 -2.27
N PRO A 24 16.52 2.71 -1.33
CA PRO A 24 15.75 3.94 -1.50
C PRO A 24 16.12 4.67 -2.79
N GLN A 25 15.12 4.96 -3.60
CA GLN A 25 15.29 5.68 -4.86
C GLN A 25 13.94 6.20 -5.34
N ARG A 26 13.98 7.22 -6.17
CA ARG A 26 12.75 7.76 -6.74
C ARG A 26 12.34 6.89 -7.94
N PRO A 27 11.10 6.38 -7.96
CA PRO A 27 10.58 5.65 -9.11
C PRO A 27 10.33 6.58 -10.30
N THR A 28 9.88 6.02 -11.42
CA THR A 28 9.44 6.83 -12.55
C THR A 28 8.22 7.66 -12.17
N ASP A 29 7.97 8.74 -12.92
CA ASP A 29 6.81 9.59 -12.68
C ASP A 29 5.50 8.80 -12.79
N GLU A 30 5.43 7.86 -13.72
CA GLU A 30 4.26 7.00 -13.90
C GLU A 30 4.02 6.10 -12.69
N GLU A 31 5.09 5.54 -12.13
CA GLU A 31 4.98 4.72 -10.92
C GLU A 31 4.56 5.54 -9.71
N VAL A 32 5.10 6.77 -9.57
CA VAL A 32 4.71 7.69 -8.50
C VAL A 32 3.23 8.03 -8.60
N ASP A 33 2.77 8.40 -9.80
CA ASP A 33 1.38 8.76 -10.03
C ASP A 33 0.44 7.61 -9.71
N LEU A 34 0.80 6.39 -10.13
CA LEU A 34 0.02 5.19 -9.82
C LEU A 34 -0.13 5.01 -8.30
N ARG A 35 0.97 5.12 -7.56
CA ARG A 35 0.93 4.90 -6.12
C ARG A 35 0.11 5.96 -5.39
N ILE A 36 0.20 7.21 -5.82
CA ILE A 36 -0.61 8.29 -5.27
C ILE A 36 -2.10 8.06 -5.57
N ASP A 37 -2.43 7.68 -6.80
CA ASP A 37 -3.81 7.42 -7.20
C ASP A 37 -4.42 6.27 -6.40
N LEU A 38 -3.64 5.20 -6.16
CA LEU A 38 -4.11 4.06 -5.36
C LEU A 38 -4.45 4.49 -3.92
N ILE A 39 -3.60 5.33 -3.33
CA ILE A 39 -3.84 5.83 -1.96
C ILE A 39 -5.07 6.73 -1.93
N ARG A 40 -5.25 7.58 -2.93
CA ARG A 40 -6.45 8.44 -3.02
C ARG A 40 -7.73 7.64 -3.15
N GLU A 41 -7.74 6.60 -3.97
CA GLU A 41 -8.89 5.72 -4.12
C GLU A 41 -9.28 5.09 -2.79
N GLU A 42 -8.28 4.61 -2.03
CA GLU A 42 -8.54 3.99 -0.73
C GLU A 42 -9.01 5.02 0.31
N LEU A 43 -8.52 6.27 0.21
CA LEU A 43 -9.01 7.33 1.07
C LEU A 43 -10.49 7.64 0.79
N ASP A 44 -10.88 7.69 -0.47
CA ASP A 44 -12.27 7.92 -0.87
C ASP A 44 -13.17 6.80 -0.33
N GLU A 45 -12.72 5.55 -0.41
CA GLU A 45 -13.45 4.41 0.15
C GLU A 45 -13.60 4.51 1.67
N LEU A 46 -12.54 4.99 2.36
CA LEU A 46 -12.63 5.20 3.80
C LEU A 46 -13.68 6.26 4.14
N GLU A 47 -13.74 7.35 3.40
CA GLU A 47 -14.74 8.40 3.62
C GLU A 47 -16.15 7.82 3.44
N GLU A 48 -16.38 7.04 2.40
CA GLU A 48 -17.67 6.36 2.16
C GLU A 48 -18.01 5.39 3.30
N ALA A 49 -17.04 4.61 3.75
CA ALA A 49 -17.24 3.67 4.84
C ALA A 49 -17.62 4.37 6.14
N CYS A 50 -17.02 5.51 6.43
CA CYS A 50 -17.35 6.31 7.61
C CYS A 50 -18.76 6.88 7.53
N GLU A 51 -19.23 7.23 6.34
CA GLU A 51 -20.59 7.71 6.12
C GLU A 51 -21.62 6.60 6.33
N SER A 52 -21.30 5.36 5.94
CA SER A 52 -22.20 4.21 6.13
C SER A 52 -22.27 3.75 7.58
N CYS A 53 -21.34 4.19 8.43
CA CYS A 53 -21.30 3.90 9.88
C CYS A 53 -21.18 2.42 10.23
N THR A 54 -20.66 1.56 9.35
CA THR A 54 -20.37 0.18 9.69
C THR A 54 -18.89 0.02 9.99
N LEU A 55 -18.58 -0.50 11.17
CA LEU A 55 -17.19 -0.69 11.61
C LEU A 55 -16.45 -1.71 10.75
N VAL A 56 -17.16 -2.69 10.21
CA VAL A 56 -16.56 -3.68 9.30
C VAL A 56 -16.05 -2.99 8.03
N ASP A 57 -16.86 -2.11 7.43
CA ASP A 57 -16.44 -1.38 6.22
C ASP A 57 -15.29 -0.44 6.50
N VAL A 58 -15.29 0.21 7.68
CA VAL A 58 -14.16 1.08 8.08
C VAL A 58 -12.88 0.25 8.26
N ALA A 59 -12.97 -0.92 8.90
CA ALA A 59 -11.82 -1.79 9.09
C ALA A 59 -11.25 -2.26 7.75
N ASP A 60 -12.12 -2.63 6.81
CA ASP A 60 -11.69 -3.05 5.48
C ASP A 60 -10.99 -1.91 4.73
N ALA A 61 -11.55 -0.70 4.80
CA ALA A 61 -10.96 0.47 4.14
C ALA A 61 -9.60 0.83 4.73
N LEU A 62 -9.45 0.79 6.06
CA LEU A 62 -8.17 1.05 6.72
C LEU A 62 -7.13 0.01 6.37
N THR A 63 -7.53 -1.26 6.28
CA THR A 63 -6.63 -2.35 5.86
C THR A 63 -6.13 -2.13 4.44
N ASP A 64 -7.01 -1.70 3.53
CA ASP A 64 -6.64 -1.41 2.15
C ASP A 64 -5.68 -0.23 2.05
N ILE A 65 -5.84 0.79 2.90
CA ILE A 65 -4.90 1.91 2.97
C ILE A 65 -3.50 1.41 3.37
N LEU A 66 -3.41 0.55 4.37
CA LEU A 66 -2.13 -0.04 4.77
C LEU A 66 -1.51 -0.81 3.61
N TYR A 67 -2.30 -1.58 2.90
CA TYR A 67 -1.84 -2.41 1.79
C TYR A 67 -1.20 -1.57 0.68
N VAL A 68 -1.89 -0.52 0.22
CA VAL A 68 -1.36 0.32 -0.85
C VAL A 68 -0.18 1.18 -0.38
N THR A 69 -0.15 1.53 0.92
CA THR A 69 0.98 2.26 1.51
C THR A 69 2.24 1.40 1.53
N TYR A 70 2.13 0.14 1.94
CA TYR A 70 3.25 -0.80 1.90
C TYR A 70 3.72 -1.03 0.47
N GLY A 71 2.79 -1.13 -0.49
CA GLY A 71 3.13 -1.22 -1.91
C GLY A 71 3.95 -0.03 -2.39
N ALA A 72 3.56 1.17 -1.99
CA ALA A 72 4.33 2.38 -2.30
C ALA A 72 5.73 2.32 -1.69
N GLY A 73 5.87 1.84 -0.45
CA GLY A 73 7.16 1.65 0.18
C GLY A 73 8.08 0.76 -0.65
N HIS A 74 7.59 -0.36 -1.13
CA HIS A 74 8.39 -1.26 -1.98
C HIS A 74 8.76 -0.63 -3.31
N THR A 75 7.86 0.18 -3.87
CA THR A 75 8.14 0.88 -5.13
C THR A 75 9.29 1.89 -4.98
N PHE A 76 9.36 2.58 -3.82
CA PHE A 76 10.43 3.54 -3.53
C PHE A 76 11.68 2.89 -2.93
N GLY A 77 11.63 1.60 -2.61
CA GLY A 77 12.75 0.92 -1.94
C GLY A 77 12.90 1.31 -0.47
N LEU A 78 11.83 1.71 0.17
CA LEU A 78 11.81 2.11 1.58
C LEU A 78 11.36 0.95 2.45
N ASP A 79 12.11 0.69 3.53
CA ASP A 79 11.74 -0.36 4.48
C ASP A 79 10.81 0.23 5.54
N LEU A 80 9.51 0.08 5.31
CA LEU A 80 8.51 0.64 6.22
C LEU A 80 8.39 -0.12 7.54
N ASP A 81 8.97 -1.32 7.64
CA ASP A 81 9.07 -2.02 8.93
C ASP A 81 10.02 -1.30 9.87
N LYS A 82 11.01 -0.58 9.34
CA LYS A 82 12.01 0.16 10.13
C LYS A 82 11.68 1.62 10.33
N CYS A 83 10.72 2.13 9.60
CA CYS A 83 10.33 3.54 9.72
C CYS A 83 9.45 3.80 10.94
#